data_eaf21f7cf3f4bf0e00932dcb19150584
#
_entry.id   eaf21f7cf3f4bf0e00932dcb19150584
#
_cell.length_a   1.000
_cell.length_b   1.000
_cell.length_c   1.000
_cell.angle_alpha   90.00
_cell.angle_beta   90.00
_cell.angle_gamma   90.00
#
_symmetry.space_group_name_H-M   'P 1'
#
loop_
_entity.id
_entity.type
_entity.pdbx_description
1 polymer ?
#
loop_
_entity_poly.entity_id
_entity_poly.type
_entity_poly.pdbx_seq_one_letter_code
_entity_poly.pdbx_strand_id
1 'polypeptide(L)'
;VGDIVNGRKVSLGDVNNEKILTYILWLALQRELLSKEDIVTENLDYVFFKSAGSIKNLNIDENNEFIPLVKTSTNSMLVERFKMQFRADPERLLKEFKPDNKSFVLGARIKGSFKSAFSSQDLEKLKVDNSNHIMSSENSNIIVFSDTDLLSDLTWITKQDMFGTSNIIPTADNGRLVMNSIESMSGGKNLIGLRSRGVYNRPFLVVENLQKNAELLLKEKEDVLKEELEDAEKKLKELTNNDDVNQQNLTEEHLQTINNFNKQILKIRKELREVQRELGENIKQLEAFLKLINIWLMPILVIIVFLIFKYFTIKKNRKFLNKT
;
A
#
# COMPACT_ATOMS: atom_id res chain seq x y z
N VAL A 1 -11.20 -3.78 -1.98
CA VAL A 1 -10.78 -2.62 -1.16
C VAL A 1 -9.61 -1.93 -1.83
N GLY A 2 -9.64 -0.60 -1.88
CA GLY A 2 -8.52 0.23 -2.31
C GLY A 2 -7.95 1.01 -1.14
N ASP A 3 -6.62 1.16 -1.07
CA ASP A 3 -5.91 1.93 -0.04
C ASP A 3 -4.78 2.72 -0.73
N ILE A 4 -4.83 4.04 -0.67
CA ILE A 4 -3.87 4.88 -1.38
C ILE A 4 -2.51 4.91 -0.67
N VAL A 5 -2.50 4.79 0.67
CA VAL A 5 -1.27 4.80 1.48
C VAL A 5 -0.47 3.52 1.28
N ASN A 6 -1.18 2.38 1.18
CA ASN A 6 -0.57 1.06 1.09
C ASN A 6 -0.65 0.46 -0.31
N GLY A 7 -1.11 1.23 -1.29
CA GLY A 7 -1.11 0.83 -2.70
C GLY A 7 0.30 0.65 -3.24
N ARG A 8 0.53 -0.40 -4.06
CA ARG A 8 1.83 -0.66 -4.69
C ARG A 8 2.04 0.26 -5.88
N LYS A 9 3.24 0.78 -6.03
CA LYS A 9 3.64 1.52 -7.23
C LYS A 9 3.76 0.55 -8.41
N VAL A 10 3.12 0.91 -9.51
CA VAL A 10 3.17 0.19 -10.78
C VAL A 10 3.64 1.13 -11.88
N SER A 11 4.42 0.60 -12.81
CA SER A 11 4.83 1.31 -14.01
C SER A 11 3.83 1.04 -15.13
N LEU A 12 3.36 2.11 -15.77
CA LEU A 12 2.51 2.07 -16.96
C LEU A 12 3.22 2.78 -18.11
N GLY A 13 3.08 2.24 -19.30
CA GLY A 13 3.64 2.82 -20.53
C GLY A 13 4.85 2.05 -21.07
N ASP A 14 5.38 2.53 -22.18
CA ASP A 14 6.55 1.97 -22.85
C ASP A 14 7.85 2.54 -22.25
N VAL A 15 8.99 1.91 -22.57
CA VAL A 15 10.34 2.24 -22.06
C VAL A 15 10.69 3.74 -22.20
N ASN A 16 10.10 4.43 -23.18
CA ASN A 16 10.34 5.86 -23.43
C ASN A 16 9.31 6.79 -22.76
N ASN A 17 8.26 6.25 -22.16
CA ASN A 17 7.18 7.06 -21.53
C ASN A 17 6.64 6.35 -20.29
N GLU A 18 7.55 5.98 -19.38
CA GLU A 18 7.23 5.29 -18.14
C GLU A 18 6.53 6.23 -17.16
N LYS A 19 5.29 5.92 -16.81
CA LYS A 19 4.51 6.61 -15.78
C LYS A 19 4.38 5.72 -14.56
N ILE A 20 4.97 6.10 -13.45
CA ILE A 20 4.84 5.40 -12.18
C ILE A 20 3.65 5.97 -11.42
N LEU A 21 2.71 5.11 -11.02
CA LEU A 21 1.57 5.51 -10.21
C LEU A 21 1.22 4.46 -9.16
N THR A 22 0.48 4.88 -8.14
CA THR A 22 0.02 4.00 -7.07
C THR A 22 -1.20 3.22 -7.52
N TYR A 23 -1.09 1.89 -7.55
CA TYR A 23 -2.23 1.01 -7.81
C TYR A 23 -2.91 0.62 -6.49
N ILE A 24 -3.99 1.31 -6.17
CA ILE A 24 -4.66 1.26 -4.86
C ILE A 24 -5.25 -0.11 -4.49
N LEU A 25 -5.39 -1.05 -5.44
CA LEU A 25 -5.92 -2.39 -5.20
C LEU A 25 -4.84 -3.43 -4.87
N TRP A 26 -3.56 -3.11 -5.06
CA TRP A 26 -2.44 -3.96 -4.70
C TRP A 26 -1.81 -3.46 -3.41
N LEU A 27 -2.17 -4.09 -2.30
CA LEU A 27 -1.94 -3.57 -0.96
C LEU A 27 -0.70 -4.17 -0.34
N ALA A 28 0.26 -3.32 -0.05
CA ALA A 28 1.50 -3.62 0.66
C ALA A 28 1.32 -3.28 2.15
N LEU A 29 0.79 -4.23 2.93
CA LEU A 29 0.37 -4.00 4.30
C LEU A 29 1.51 -4.28 5.26
N GLN A 30 1.96 -3.24 5.94
CA GLN A 30 3.08 -3.30 6.89
C GLN A 30 2.60 -3.67 8.30
N ARG A 31 3.55 -3.95 9.19
CA ARG A 31 3.34 -4.42 10.56
C ARG A 31 2.32 -3.62 11.38
N GLU A 32 2.20 -2.32 11.13
CA GLU A 32 1.27 -1.43 11.84
C GLU A 32 -0.20 -1.77 11.54
N LEU A 33 -0.45 -2.41 10.41
CA LEU A 33 -1.78 -2.82 9.94
C LEU A 33 -2.09 -4.30 10.26
N LEU A 34 -1.14 -4.99 10.88
CA LEU A 34 -1.26 -6.37 11.34
C LEU A 34 -1.51 -6.39 12.85
N SER A 35 -2.33 -7.33 13.32
CA SER A 35 -2.56 -7.52 14.75
C SER A 35 -1.25 -7.93 15.45
N LYS A 36 -0.92 -7.24 16.53
CA LYS A 36 0.24 -7.56 17.39
C LYS A 36 -0.10 -8.53 18.51
N GLU A 37 -1.39 -8.77 18.72
CA GLU A 37 -1.91 -9.61 19.80
C GLU A 37 -2.19 -11.04 19.36
N ASP A 38 -2.28 -11.28 18.05
CA ASP A 38 -2.54 -12.60 17.51
C ASP A 38 -1.25 -13.26 16.99
N ILE A 39 -0.97 -14.47 17.45
CA ILE A 39 0.24 -15.26 17.13
C ILE A 39 0.42 -15.47 15.61
N VAL A 40 -0.66 -15.42 14.83
CA VAL A 40 -0.61 -15.58 13.37
C VAL A 40 0.10 -14.40 12.70
N THR A 41 -0.08 -13.19 13.24
CA THR A 41 0.41 -11.95 12.63
C THR A 41 1.47 -11.24 13.46
N GLU A 42 1.64 -11.57 14.74
CA GLU A 42 2.54 -10.89 15.70
C GLU A 42 3.97 -10.69 15.14
N ASN A 43 4.51 -11.71 14.48
CA ASN A 43 5.90 -11.74 14.01
C ASN A 43 6.03 -11.56 12.49
N LEU A 44 5.01 -10.98 11.83
CA LEU A 44 5.05 -10.62 10.43
C LEU A 44 5.37 -9.13 10.28
N ASP A 45 6.16 -8.79 9.28
CA ASP A 45 6.48 -7.40 8.99
C ASP A 45 5.69 -6.86 7.80
N TYR A 46 5.43 -7.72 6.80
CA TYR A 46 4.87 -7.28 5.55
C TYR A 46 4.05 -8.38 4.88
N VAL A 47 2.80 -8.09 4.55
CA VAL A 47 1.94 -8.98 3.76
C VAL A 47 1.37 -8.25 2.55
N PHE A 48 1.15 -8.98 1.48
CA PHE A 48 0.70 -8.42 0.22
C PHE A 48 -0.66 -9.01 -0.18
N PHE A 49 -1.63 -8.14 -0.44
CA PHE A 49 -2.97 -8.49 -0.88
C PHE A 49 -3.26 -7.91 -2.26
N LYS A 50 -3.94 -8.67 -3.12
CA LYS A 50 -4.36 -8.25 -4.45
C LYS A 50 -5.87 -8.22 -4.56
N SER A 51 -6.42 -7.02 -4.81
CA SER A 51 -7.86 -6.85 -5.04
C SER A 51 -8.75 -7.48 -3.95
N ALA A 52 -8.26 -7.43 -2.70
CA ALA A 52 -8.94 -8.02 -1.56
C ALA A 52 -10.34 -7.44 -1.36
N GLY A 53 -11.26 -8.27 -0.88
CA GLY A 53 -12.56 -7.86 -0.38
C GLY A 53 -12.45 -7.19 1.00
N SER A 54 -13.58 -7.06 1.69
CA SER A 54 -13.61 -6.66 3.10
C SER A 54 -14.44 -7.65 3.91
N ILE A 55 -14.01 -7.91 5.14
CA ILE A 55 -14.71 -8.75 6.10
C ILE A 55 -15.43 -7.84 7.07
N LYS A 56 -16.75 -8.01 7.18
CA LYS A 56 -17.59 -7.23 8.10
C LYS A 56 -18.15 -8.15 9.17
N ASN A 57 -17.93 -7.79 10.43
CA ASN A 57 -18.63 -8.42 11.54
C ASN A 57 -20.10 -7.98 11.54
N LEU A 58 -21.02 -8.93 11.43
CA LEU A 58 -22.46 -8.66 11.48
C LEU A 58 -23.04 -8.77 12.89
N ASN A 59 -22.22 -9.17 13.89
CA ASN A 59 -22.63 -9.37 15.29
C ASN A 59 -23.87 -10.26 15.43
N ILE A 60 -23.97 -11.32 14.63
CA ILE A 60 -25.13 -12.23 14.61
C ILE A 60 -25.22 -13.04 15.91
N ASP A 61 -24.08 -13.34 16.52
CA ASP A 61 -23.99 -14.05 17.78
C ASP A 61 -23.02 -13.32 18.73
N GLU A 62 -23.52 -12.83 19.87
CA GLU A 62 -22.72 -12.09 20.87
C GLU A 62 -21.67 -12.97 21.56
N ASN A 63 -21.80 -14.30 21.49
CA ASN A 63 -20.86 -15.24 22.08
C ASN A 63 -19.62 -15.47 21.20
N ASN A 64 -19.62 -14.93 19.98
CA ASN A 64 -18.50 -15.08 19.04
C ASN A 64 -17.59 -13.87 19.07
N GLU A 65 -16.30 -14.12 19.35
CA GLU A 65 -15.25 -13.11 19.33
C GLU A 65 -14.75 -12.90 17.90
N PHE A 66 -14.80 -11.67 17.41
CA PHE A 66 -14.25 -11.26 16.12
C PHE A 66 -12.95 -10.49 16.30
N ILE A 67 -11.83 -11.08 15.91
CA ILE A 67 -10.48 -10.53 16.05
C ILE A 67 -9.95 -10.16 14.67
N PRO A 68 -9.82 -8.87 14.33
CA PRO A 68 -9.18 -8.43 13.10
C PRO A 68 -7.68 -8.78 13.11
N LEU A 69 -7.22 -9.52 12.10
CA LEU A 69 -5.81 -9.89 11.93
C LEU A 69 -5.06 -8.90 11.01
N VAL A 70 -5.70 -8.49 9.93
CA VAL A 70 -5.14 -7.63 8.89
C VAL A 70 -6.15 -6.56 8.54
N LYS A 71 -5.72 -5.28 8.52
CA LYS A 71 -6.56 -4.11 8.23
C LYS A 71 -5.91 -3.21 7.18
N THR A 72 -6.73 -2.38 6.53
CA THR A 72 -6.23 -1.26 5.72
C THR A 72 -5.94 -0.03 6.58
N SER A 73 -5.33 1.00 5.99
CA SER A 73 -5.30 2.34 6.59
C SER A 73 -6.70 2.99 6.59
N THR A 74 -6.84 4.13 7.25
CA THR A 74 -8.07 4.93 7.19
C THR A 74 -8.26 5.61 5.83
N ASN A 75 -7.18 5.78 5.06
CA ASN A 75 -7.22 6.33 3.70
C ASN A 75 -7.55 5.23 2.68
N SER A 76 -8.65 4.55 2.90
CA SER A 76 -9.12 3.45 2.07
C SER A 76 -10.58 3.61 1.68
N MET A 77 -10.98 2.92 0.61
CA MET A 77 -12.35 2.94 0.08
C MET A 77 -12.78 1.56 -0.41
N LEU A 78 -14.10 1.34 -0.46
CA LEU A 78 -14.66 0.20 -1.18
C LEU A 78 -14.74 0.51 -2.67
N VAL A 79 -14.21 -0.39 -3.48
CA VAL A 79 -14.30 -0.33 -4.94
C VAL A 79 -15.37 -1.30 -5.41
N GLU A 80 -16.28 -0.83 -6.25
CA GLU A 80 -17.32 -1.66 -6.82
C GLU A 80 -16.74 -2.79 -7.68
N ARG A 81 -17.24 -4.02 -7.49
CA ARG A 81 -16.77 -5.19 -8.23
C ARG A 81 -16.80 -4.99 -9.74
N PHE A 82 -17.81 -4.30 -10.26
CA PHE A 82 -17.95 -4.01 -11.69
C PHE A 82 -16.75 -3.25 -12.27
N LYS A 83 -16.17 -2.31 -11.52
CA LYS A 83 -15.01 -1.53 -11.96
C LYS A 83 -13.73 -2.38 -12.10
N MET A 84 -13.73 -3.60 -11.54
CA MET A 84 -12.59 -4.52 -11.56
C MET A 84 -12.72 -5.65 -12.59
N GLN A 85 -13.93 -5.92 -13.11
CA GLN A 85 -14.19 -7.06 -14.00
C GLN A 85 -13.50 -6.98 -15.36
N PHE A 86 -13.31 -5.76 -15.88
CA PHE A 86 -12.74 -5.52 -17.20
C PHE A 86 -11.44 -4.73 -17.08
N ARG A 87 -10.36 -5.38 -16.61
CA ARG A 87 -9.02 -4.81 -16.51
C ARG A 87 -9.04 -3.43 -15.87
N ALA A 88 -9.12 -3.40 -14.54
CA ALA A 88 -9.16 -2.16 -13.77
C ALA A 88 -8.01 -1.24 -14.18
N ASP A 89 -8.34 -0.05 -14.67
CA ASP A 89 -7.38 0.96 -15.05
C ASP A 89 -6.85 1.65 -13.78
N PRO A 90 -5.54 1.52 -13.46
CA PRO A 90 -4.96 2.12 -12.26
C PRO A 90 -5.10 3.64 -12.22
N GLU A 91 -5.00 4.32 -13.36
CA GLU A 91 -5.10 5.78 -13.43
C GLU A 91 -6.53 6.25 -13.14
N ARG A 92 -7.51 5.58 -13.71
CA ARG A 92 -8.92 5.89 -13.46
C ARG A 92 -9.29 5.64 -12.01
N LEU A 93 -8.87 4.50 -11.43
CA LEU A 93 -9.14 4.17 -10.02
C LEU A 93 -8.52 5.20 -9.07
N LEU A 94 -7.32 5.69 -9.40
CA LEU A 94 -6.65 6.71 -8.60
C LEU A 94 -7.35 8.07 -8.71
N LYS A 95 -7.86 8.45 -9.90
CA LYS A 95 -8.64 9.67 -10.10
C LYS A 95 -10.00 9.65 -9.38
N GLU A 96 -10.64 8.48 -9.36
CA GLU A 96 -11.95 8.30 -8.70
C GLU A 96 -11.82 8.01 -7.20
N PHE A 97 -10.59 7.95 -6.67
CA PHE A 97 -10.35 7.61 -5.27
C PHE A 97 -10.90 8.68 -4.33
N LYS A 98 -11.78 8.27 -3.42
CA LYS A 98 -12.32 9.09 -2.32
C LYS A 98 -12.26 8.26 -1.04
N PRO A 99 -11.45 8.64 -0.03
CA PRO A 99 -11.32 7.85 1.17
C PRO A 99 -12.62 7.83 1.99
N ASP A 100 -12.97 6.65 2.47
CA ASP A 100 -14.13 6.48 3.39
C ASP A 100 -13.79 6.89 4.83
N ASN A 101 -12.54 7.31 5.09
CA ASN A 101 -12.00 7.66 6.42
C ASN A 101 -12.17 6.56 7.47
N LYS A 102 -12.17 5.31 7.04
CA LYS A 102 -12.27 4.13 7.91
C LYS A 102 -11.37 3.01 7.41
N SER A 103 -10.93 2.18 8.33
CA SER A 103 -10.14 0.98 8.06
C SER A 103 -11.07 -0.20 7.74
N PHE A 104 -10.70 -1.02 6.75
CA PHE A 104 -11.40 -2.25 6.38
C PHE A 104 -10.62 -3.47 6.83
N VAL A 105 -11.31 -4.47 7.34
CA VAL A 105 -10.69 -5.75 7.74
C VAL A 105 -10.56 -6.64 6.51
N LEU A 106 -9.34 -7.15 6.27
CA LEU A 106 -9.01 -8.04 5.17
C LEU A 106 -8.75 -9.47 5.62
N GLY A 107 -8.34 -9.64 6.88
CA GLY A 107 -8.17 -10.93 7.54
C GLY A 107 -8.73 -10.87 8.95
N ALA A 108 -9.42 -11.91 9.38
CA ALA A 108 -10.02 -12.00 10.70
C ALA A 108 -9.95 -13.41 11.26
N ARG A 109 -9.84 -13.51 12.59
CA ARG A 109 -10.10 -14.71 13.37
C ARG A 109 -11.46 -14.60 14.04
N ILE A 110 -12.23 -15.66 13.99
CA ILE A 110 -13.53 -15.75 14.66
C ILE A 110 -13.46 -16.95 15.60
N LYS A 111 -13.68 -16.72 16.89
CA LYS A 111 -13.73 -17.75 17.92
C LYS A 111 -15.11 -17.81 18.52
N GLY A 112 -15.57 -19.01 18.85
CA GLY A 112 -16.85 -19.17 19.55
C GLY A 112 -17.56 -20.46 19.17
N SER A 113 -18.87 -20.43 19.34
CA SER A 113 -19.74 -21.55 19.03
C SER A 113 -20.49 -21.29 17.71
N PHE A 114 -20.45 -22.27 16.81
CA PHE A 114 -21.08 -22.15 15.50
C PHE A 114 -22.13 -23.25 15.32
N LYS A 115 -23.28 -22.83 14.79
CA LYS A 115 -24.33 -23.76 14.36
C LYS A 115 -24.11 -24.13 12.90
N SER A 116 -24.40 -25.38 12.54
CA SER A 116 -24.41 -25.81 11.14
C SER A 116 -25.41 -24.99 10.34
N ALA A 117 -25.04 -24.62 9.11
CA ALA A 117 -25.95 -24.01 8.15
C ALA A 117 -26.99 -25.00 7.62
N PHE A 118 -26.80 -26.31 7.81
CA PHE A 118 -27.70 -27.36 7.35
C PHE A 118 -28.47 -27.92 8.54
N SER A 119 -29.81 -27.91 8.44
CA SER A 119 -30.68 -28.63 9.36
C SER A 119 -30.73 -30.13 9.00
N SER A 120 -31.18 -30.97 9.92
CA SER A 120 -31.39 -32.42 9.65
C SER A 120 -32.31 -32.64 8.44
N GLN A 121 -33.33 -31.76 8.25
CA GLN A 121 -34.23 -31.86 7.12
C GLN A 121 -33.53 -31.49 5.78
N ASP A 122 -32.59 -30.56 5.79
CA ASP A 122 -31.83 -30.19 4.59
C ASP A 122 -30.90 -31.35 4.18
N LEU A 123 -30.31 -32.04 5.12
CA LEU A 123 -29.46 -33.21 4.86
C LEU A 123 -30.26 -34.37 4.28
N GLU A 124 -31.47 -34.62 4.80
CA GLU A 124 -32.37 -35.62 4.24
C GLU A 124 -32.76 -35.31 2.80
N LYS A 125 -33.11 -34.03 2.50
CA LYS A 125 -33.38 -33.57 1.13
C LYS A 125 -32.22 -33.74 0.18
N LEU A 126 -31.00 -33.50 0.67
CA LEU A 126 -29.76 -33.65 -0.09
C LEU A 126 -29.29 -35.09 -0.19
N LYS A 127 -29.98 -36.05 0.49
CA LYS A 127 -29.61 -37.48 0.58
C LYS A 127 -28.16 -37.68 1.03
N VAL A 128 -27.70 -36.87 1.97
CA VAL A 128 -26.36 -36.99 2.59
C VAL A 128 -26.49 -37.81 3.88
N ASP A 129 -25.50 -38.67 4.14
CA ASP A 129 -25.43 -39.43 5.39
C ASP A 129 -25.28 -38.47 6.59
N ASN A 130 -26.22 -38.60 7.51
CA ASN A 130 -26.33 -37.78 8.71
C ASN A 130 -25.47 -38.29 9.89
N SER A 131 -24.87 -39.49 9.78
CA SER A 131 -24.22 -40.16 10.90
C SER A 131 -23.07 -39.39 11.55
N ASN A 132 -22.41 -38.53 10.77
CA ASN A 132 -21.27 -37.73 11.23
C ASN A 132 -21.54 -36.23 11.24
N HIS A 133 -22.81 -35.80 11.08
CA HIS A 133 -23.13 -34.38 11.05
C HIS A 133 -23.14 -33.76 12.45
N ILE A 134 -22.39 -32.68 12.63
CA ILE A 134 -22.32 -31.95 13.87
C ILE A 134 -23.20 -30.69 13.73
N MET A 135 -24.30 -30.67 14.50
CA MET A 135 -25.27 -29.55 14.45
C MET A 135 -24.74 -28.26 15.03
N SER A 136 -23.86 -28.33 16.02
CA SER A 136 -23.19 -27.18 16.61
C SER A 136 -21.80 -27.59 17.10
N SER A 137 -20.85 -26.70 16.95
CA SER A 137 -19.49 -26.88 17.43
C SER A 137 -19.16 -25.81 18.46
N GLU A 138 -18.72 -26.17 19.64
CA GLU A 138 -18.29 -25.26 20.69
C GLU A 138 -16.77 -25.02 20.60
N ASN A 139 -16.32 -23.83 21.03
CA ASN A 139 -14.90 -23.44 21.04
C ASN A 139 -14.21 -23.56 19.68
N SER A 140 -14.93 -23.32 18.62
CA SER A 140 -14.37 -23.35 17.27
C SER A 140 -13.53 -22.10 16.98
N ASN A 141 -12.59 -22.26 16.05
CA ASN A 141 -11.68 -21.21 15.63
C ASN A 141 -11.61 -21.19 14.10
N ILE A 142 -12.02 -20.09 13.51
CA ILE A 142 -12.05 -19.89 12.06
C ILE A 142 -11.14 -18.70 11.72
N ILE A 143 -10.28 -18.86 10.71
CA ILE A 143 -9.49 -17.76 10.14
C ILE A 143 -9.96 -17.55 8.72
N VAL A 144 -10.28 -16.31 8.39
CA VAL A 144 -10.78 -15.93 7.07
C VAL A 144 -9.90 -14.81 6.50
N PHE A 145 -9.49 -14.96 5.25
CA PHE A 145 -8.84 -13.91 4.46
C PHE A 145 -9.69 -13.61 3.24
N SER A 146 -9.81 -12.33 2.88
CA SER A 146 -10.66 -11.85 1.79
C SER A 146 -9.96 -11.76 0.44
N ASP A 147 -8.90 -12.54 0.24
CA ASP A 147 -8.07 -12.56 -0.97
C ASP A 147 -7.72 -14.00 -1.34
N THR A 148 -8.11 -14.43 -2.53
CA THR A 148 -7.81 -15.76 -3.07
C THR A 148 -6.41 -15.84 -3.69
N ASP A 149 -5.83 -14.69 -4.05
CA ASP A 149 -4.50 -14.59 -4.66
C ASP A 149 -3.36 -14.51 -3.62
N LEU A 150 -3.71 -14.61 -2.33
CA LEU A 150 -2.78 -14.48 -1.19
C LEU A 150 -1.55 -15.38 -1.31
N LEU A 151 -1.70 -16.60 -1.86
CA LEU A 151 -0.62 -17.57 -2.06
C LEU A 151 -0.13 -17.68 -3.50
N SER A 152 -0.60 -16.82 -4.40
CA SER A 152 -0.07 -16.79 -5.77
C SER A 152 1.42 -16.41 -5.75
N ASP A 153 2.26 -17.18 -6.42
CA ASP A 153 3.72 -16.94 -6.55
C ASP A 153 4.03 -15.49 -6.93
N LEU A 154 3.27 -14.94 -7.88
CA LEU A 154 3.42 -13.56 -8.37
C LEU A 154 3.14 -12.49 -7.30
N THR A 155 2.63 -12.90 -6.14
CA THR A 155 2.22 -11.98 -5.07
C THR A 155 3.35 -11.73 -4.08
N TRP A 156 4.08 -12.77 -3.67
CA TRP A 156 4.96 -12.72 -2.52
C TRP A 156 6.34 -13.35 -2.72
N ILE A 157 6.64 -13.88 -3.91
CA ILE A 157 7.99 -14.39 -4.24
C ILE A 157 8.53 -13.77 -5.51
N THR A 158 9.86 -13.70 -5.61
CA THR A 158 10.60 -13.38 -6.83
C THR A 158 11.51 -14.54 -7.18
N LYS A 159 11.51 -14.95 -8.44
CA LYS A 159 12.44 -15.96 -8.97
C LYS A 159 13.63 -15.23 -9.57
N GLN A 160 14.84 -15.56 -9.09
CA GLN A 160 16.09 -15.07 -9.64
C GLN A 160 16.89 -16.24 -10.19
N ASP A 161 17.14 -16.22 -11.49
CA ASP A 161 17.99 -17.20 -12.14
C ASP A 161 19.45 -16.71 -12.10
N MET A 162 20.27 -17.40 -11.31
CA MET A 162 21.71 -17.15 -11.21
C MET A 162 22.47 -18.42 -11.53
N PHE A 163 23.36 -18.36 -12.53
CA PHE A 163 24.25 -19.46 -12.92
C PHE A 163 23.54 -20.80 -13.17
N GLY A 164 22.33 -20.77 -13.77
CA GLY A 164 21.53 -21.97 -14.06
C GLY A 164 20.76 -22.54 -12.86
N THR A 165 20.79 -21.89 -11.71
CA THR A 165 20.01 -22.24 -10.52
C THR A 165 18.92 -21.18 -10.31
N SER A 166 17.67 -21.62 -10.21
CA SER A 166 16.54 -20.71 -9.92
C SER A 166 16.37 -20.59 -8.40
N ASN A 167 16.67 -19.41 -7.88
CA ASN A 167 16.48 -19.08 -6.47
C ASN A 167 15.12 -18.42 -6.26
N ILE A 168 14.36 -18.93 -5.30
CA ILE A 168 13.07 -18.37 -4.89
C ILE A 168 13.31 -17.48 -3.68
N ILE A 169 13.03 -16.17 -3.84
CA ILE A 169 13.22 -15.18 -2.78
C ILE A 169 11.84 -14.67 -2.36
N PRO A 170 11.43 -14.90 -1.09
CA PRO A 170 10.22 -14.28 -0.55
C PRO A 170 10.37 -12.77 -0.50
N THR A 171 9.38 -12.06 -1.04
CA THR A 171 9.30 -10.59 -1.02
C THR A 171 8.27 -10.07 -0.05
N ALA A 172 7.43 -10.97 0.50
CA ALA A 172 6.44 -10.69 1.53
C ALA A 172 6.24 -11.92 2.43
N ASP A 173 5.61 -11.75 3.58
CA ASP A 173 5.39 -12.78 4.59
C ASP A 173 4.11 -13.61 4.35
N ASN A 174 3.54 -13.60 3.14
CA ASN A 174 2.28 -14.29 2.85
C ASN A 174 2.33 -15.79 3.16
N GLY A 175 3.42 -16.46 2.76
CA GLY A 175 3.63 -17.87 3.09
C GLY A 175 3.67 -18.13 4.60
N ARG A 176 4.33 -17.22 5.37
CA ARG A 176 4.38 -17.29 6.84
C ARG A 176 3.01 -17.04 7.45
N LEU A 177 2.23 -16.07 6.94
CA LEU A 177 0.86 -15.80 7.39
C LEU A 177 -0.01 -17.05 7.32
N VAL A 178 0.02 -17.76 6.18
CA VAL A 178 -0.79 -18.96 5.99
C VAL A 178 -0.25 -20.12 6.83
N MET A 179 1.06 -20.32 6.88
CA MET A 179 1.66 -21.36 7.72
C MET A 179 1.36 -21.16 9.21
N ASN A 180 1.50 -19.93 9.72
CA ASN A 180 1.14 -19.59 11.09
C ASN A 180 -0.35 -19.83 11.36
N SER A 181 -1.22 -19.54 10.38
CA SER A 181 -2.66 -19.81 10.49
C SER A 181 -2.93 -21.30 10.67
N ILE A 182 -2.35 -22.14 9.82
CA ILE A 182 -2.51 -23.62 9.90
C ILE A 182 -1.96 -24.17 11.23
N GLU A 183 -0.77 -23.74 11.62
CA GLU A 183 -0.15 -24.18 12.87
C GLU A 183 -0.93 -23.72 14.11
N SER A 184 -1.44 -22.48 14.09
CA SER A 184 -2.30 -21.98 15.18
C SER A 184 -3.59 -22.74 15.32
N MET A 185 -4.16 -23.25 14.23
CA MET A 185 -5.38 -24.06 14.22
C MET A 185 -5.12 -25.51 14.61
N SER A 186 -3.94 -26.07 14.29
CA SER A 186 -3.55 -27.45 14.64
C SER A 186 -2.94 -27.58 16.04
N GLY A 187 -2.94 -26.53 16.86
CA GLY A 187 -2.43 -26.58 18.23
C GLY A 187 -0.94 -26.31 18.40
N GLY A 188 -0.22 -26.05 17.31
CA GLY A 188 1.24 -25.83 17.29
C GLY A 188 1.72 -24.44 17.72
N LYS A 189 1.03 -23.77 18.65
CA LYS A 189 1.34 -22.38 19.07
C LYS A 189 2.80 -22.14 19.45
N ASN A 190 3.47 -23.14 20.04
CA ASN A 190 4.86 -23.01 20.49
C ASN A 190 5.89 -23.00 19.35
N LEU A 191 5.55 -23.54 18.17
CA LEU A 191 6.46 -23.62 17.02
C LEU A 191 6.52 -22.31 16.23
N ILE A 192 5.45 -21.51 16.27
CA ILE A 192 5.37 -20.25 15.54
C ILE A 192 6.43 -19.26 16.05
N GLY A 193 6.64 -19.18 17.36
CA GLY A 193 7.63 -18.30 17.98
C GLY A 193 9.09 -18.63 17.62
N LEU A 194 9.40 -19.88 17.24
CA LEU A 194 10.76 -20.30 16.87
C LEU A 194 11.13 -19.88 15.44
N ARG A 195 10.15 -19.71 14.54
CA ARG A 195 10.37 -19.31 13.14
C ARG A 195 10.60 -17.83 12.94
N SER A 196 10.36 -17.00 13.97
CA SER A 196 10.38 -15.53 13.86
C SER A 196 11.75 -14.90 13.59
N ARG A 197 12.82 -15.69 13.49
CA ARG A 197 14.20 -15.21 13.20
C ARG A 197 14.56 -15.36 11.72
N GLY A 198 13.69 -14.96 10.81
CA GLY A 198 13.99 -14.87 9.38
C GLY A 198 14.93 -13.71 9.03
N VAL A 199 15.65 -13.84 7.92
CA VAL A 199 16.46 -12.75 7.34
C VAL A 199 15.52 -11.66 6.86
N TYR A 200 15.53 -10.51 7.55
CA TYR A 200 14.68 -9.38 7.22
C TYR A 200 15.34 -8.48 6.18
N ASN A 201 14.70 -8.31 5.05
CA ASN A 201 14.90 -7.13 4.24
C ASN A 201 14.08 -6.01 4.89
N ARG A 202 14.71 -5.20 5.77
CA ARG A 202 14.04 -4.08 6.43
C ARG A 202 13.94 -2.92 5.44
N PRO A 203 12.75 -2.64 4.86
CA PRO A 203 12.57 -1.41 4.11
C PRO A 203 12.81 -0.22 5.04
N PHE A 204 13.29 0.91 4.48
CA PHE A 204 13.47 2.14 5.26
C PHE A 204 12.10 2.76 5.57
N LEU A 205 11.35 2.16 6.52
CA LEU A 205 9.97 2.52 6.86
C LEU A 205 9.77 4.01 7.11
N VAL A 206 10.76 4.66 7.76
CA VAL A 206 10.71 6.10 8.04
C VAL A 206 10.72 6.91 6.73
N VAL A 207 11.57 6.53 5.79
CA VAL A 207 11.67 7.21 4.48
C VAL A 207 10.43 6.96 3.65
N GLU A 208 9.92 5.73 3.63
CA GLU A 208 8.67 5.39 2.94
C GLU A 208 7.46 6.12 3.52
N ASN A 209 7.37 6.25 4.85
CA ASN A 209 6.28 6.97 5.50
C ASN A 209 6.36 8.48 5.24
N LEU A 210 7.57 9.08 5.27
CA LEU A 210 7.76 10.49 4.90
C LEU A 210 7.38 10.73 3.44
N GLN A 211 7.76 9.82 2.55
CA GLN A 211 7.41 9.89 1.14
C GLN A 211 5.90 9.76 0.92
N LYS A 212 5.24 8.79 1.57
CA LYS A 212 3.79 8.62 1.51
C LYS A 212 3.04 9.86 2.01
N ASN A 213 3.48 10.46 3.12
CA ASN A 213 2.87 11.68 3.65
C ASN A 213 3.04 12.86 2.70
N ALA A 214 4.21 13.03 2.08
CA ALA A 214 4.44 14.06 1.08
C ALA A 214 3.56 13.85 -0.16
N GLU A 215 3.43 12.61 -0.64
CA GLU A 215 2.55 12.25 -1.76
C GLU A 215 1.08 12.56 -1.46
N LEU A 216 0.60 12.29 -0.25
CA LEU A 216 -0.77 12.61 0.17
C LEU A 216 -1.03 14.12 0.18
N LEU A 217 -0.13 14.91 0.75
CA LEU A 217 -0.26 16.37 0.79
C LEU A 217 -0.25 17.00 -0.61
N LEU A 218 0.62 16.50 -1.50
CA LEU A 218 0.68 16.96 -2.88
C LEU A 218 -0.55 16.53 -3.67
N LYS A 219 -1.09 15.33 -3.39
CA LYS A 219 -2.33 14.84 -3.99
C LYS A 219 -3.52 15.70 -3.59
N GLU A 220 -3.63 16.07 -2.31
CA GLU A 220 -4.68 16.96 -1.82
C GLU A 220 -4.63 18.33 -2.53
N LYS A 221 -3.44 18.91 -2.70
CA LYS A 221 -3.25 20.15 -3.48
C LYS A 221 -3.64 19.99 -4.95
N GLU A 222 -3.27 18.88 -5.57
CA GLU A 222 -3.63 18.57 -6.95
C GLU A 222 -5.14 18.50 -7.13
N ASP A 223 -5.85 17.84 -6.21
CA ASP A 223 -7.29 17.68 -6.27
C ASP A 223 -8.01 19.03 -6.10
N VAL A 224 -7.57 19.90 -5.17
CA VAL A 224 -8.10 21.26 -5.00
C VAL A 224 -7.90 22.10 -6.27
N LEU A 225 -6.69 22.08 -6.85
CA LEU A 225 -6.40 22.83 -8.08
C LEU A 225 -7.19 22.32 -9.29
N LYS A 226 -7.52 21.02 -9.35
CA LYS A 226 -8.38 20.45 -10.38
C LYS A 226 -9.83 20.92 -10.24
N GLU A 227 -10.35 20.97 -9.02
CA GLU A 227 -11.69 21.47 -8.74
C GLU A 227 -11.80 22.95 -9.10
N GLU A 228 -10.79 23.78 -8.72
CA GLU A 228 -10.74 25.20 -9.11
C GLU A 228 -10.66 25.40 -10.64
N LEU A 229 -9.92 24.52 -11.34
CA LEU A 229 -9.81 24.55 -12.80
C LEU A 229 -11.16 24.22 -13.46
N GLU A 230 -11.84 23.17 -12.99
CA GLU A 230 -13.13 22.73 -13.52
C GLU A 230 -14.20 23.82 -13.31
N ASP A 231 -14.21 24.45 -12.13
CA ASP A 231 -15.10 25.56 -11.83
C ASP A 231 -14.84 26.80 -12.71
N ALA A 232 -13.56 27.14 -12.93
CA ALA A 232 -13.19 28.25 -13.79
C ALA A 232 -13.54 27.99 -15.26
N GLU A 233 -13.31 26.75 -15.75
CA GLU A 233 -13.68 26.34 -17.11
C GLU A 233 -15.19 26.33 -17.32
N LYS A 234 -15.96 25.88 -16.31
CA LYS A 234 -17.42 25.89 -16.34
C LYS A 234 -17.99 27.32 -16.42
N LYS A 235 -17.49 28.21 -15.57
CA LYS A 235 -17.88 29.64 -15.60
C LYS A 235 -17.54 30.31 -16.94
N LEU A 236 -16.36 30.00 -17.49
CA LEU A 236 -15.98 30.52 -18.81
C LEU A 236 -16.91 30.00 -19.90
N LYS A 237 -17.29 28.71 -19.85
CA LYS A 237 -18.22 28.11 -20.81
C LYS A 237 -19.62 28.65 -20.69
N GLU A 238 -20.10 28.95 -19.49
CA GLU A 238 -21.40 29.59 -19.26
C GLU A 238 -21.42 31.02 -19.84
N LEU A 239 -20.34 31.79 -19.69
CA LEU A 239 -20.21 33.12 -20.28
C LEU A 239 -20.16 33.08 -21.79
N THR A 240 -19.47 32.09 -22.39
CA THR A 240 -19.34 31.98 -23.86
C THR A 240 -20.61 31.40 -24.52
N ASN A 241 -21.35 30.49 -23.85
CA ASN A 241 -22.58 29.91 -24.41
C ASN A 241 -23.78 30.85 -24.36
N ASN A 242 -23.79 31.82 -23.44
CA ASN A 242 -24.86 32.84 -23.38
C ASN A 242 -24.73 33.91 -24.50
N ASP A 243 -23.59 33.96 -25.21
CA ASP A 243 -23.33 34.92 -26.28
C ASP A 243 -23.78 34.45 -27.68
N ASP A 244 -24.30 33.22 -27.82
CA ASP A 244 -24.77 32.70 -29.13
C ASP A 244 -26.03 33.39 -29.69
N VAL A 245 -26.60 34.38 -28.99
CA VAL A 245 -27.81 35.07 -29.44
C VAL A 245 -27.56 36.44 -30.10
N ASN A 246 -26.39 37.10 -29.94
CA ASN A 246 -26.11 38.35 -30.65
C ASN A 246 -24.59 38.66 -30.75
N GLN A 247 -23.99 38.28 -31.83
CA GLN A 247 -22.58 38.59 -32.17
C GLN A 247 -22.21 40.09 -32.32
N GLN A 248 -23.10 41.01 -32.03
CA GLN A 248 -22.89 42.46 -32.33
C GLN A 248 -22.73 43.36 -31.09
N ASN A 249 -22.84 42.89 -29.86
CA ASN A 249 -22.69 43.71 -28.64
C ASN A 249 -21.94 43.04 -27.52
N LEU A 250 -20.72 42.54 -27.77
CA LEU A 250 -19.81 42.16 -26.68
C LEU A 250 -19.32 43.47 -26.02
N THR A 251 -19.87 43.78 -24.87
CA THR A 251 -19.42 44.91 -24.06
C THR A 251 -17.96 44.73 -23.66
N GLU A 252 -17.15 45.79 -23.63
CA GLU A 252 -15.74 45.71 -23.20
C GLU A 252 -15.55 45.05 -21.85
N GLU A 253 -16.53 45.15 -20.96
CA GLU A 253 -16.56 44.43 -19.65
C GLU A 253 -16.63 42.89 -19.78
N HIS A 254 -17.39 42.36 -20.74
CA HIS A 254 -17.46 40.90 -21.00
C HIS A 254 -16.12 40.40 -21.54
N LEU A 255 -15.48 41.11 -22.45
CA LEU A 255 -14.16 40.77 -22.99
C LEU A 255 -13.08 40.79 -21.89
N GLN A 256 -13.14 41.75 -20.97
CA GLN A 256 -12.23 41.82 -19.82
C GLN A 256 -12.45 40.64 -18.87
N THR A 257 -13.71 40.27 -18.62
CA THR A 257 -14.06 39.16 -17.75
C THR A 257 -13.57 37.84 -18.34
N ILE A 258 -13.80 37.55 -19.62
CA ILE A 258 -13.29 36.39 -20.34
C ILE A 258 -11.74 36.36 -20.29
N ASN A 259 -11.09 37.48 -20.49
CA ASN A 259 -9.63 37.58 -20.45
C ASN A 259 -9.07 37.29 -19.04
N ASN A 260 -9.79 37.70 -17.99
CA ASN A 260 -9.42 37.45 -16.61
C ASN A 260 -9.57 35.94 -16.27
N PHE A 261 -10.68 35.31 -16.69
CA PHE A 261 -10.84 33.86 -16.51
C PHE A 261 -9.79 33.05 -17.28
N ASN A 262 -9.47 33.44 -18.51
CA ASN A 262 -8.40 32.79 -19.27
C ASN A 262 -7.04 32.92 -18.58
N LYS A 263 -6.71 34.08 -18.00
CA LYS A 263 -5.49 34.24 -17.20
C LYS A 263 -5.50 33.38 -15.94
N GLN A 264 -6.65 33.28 -15.27
CA GLN A 264 -6.81 32.45 -14.08
C GLN A 264 -6.62 30.95 -14.42
N ILE A 265 -7.25 30.45 -15.49
CA ILE A 265 -7.08 29.10 -16.00
C ILE A 265 -5.62 28.78 -16.33
N LEU A 266 -4.93 29.73 -17.01
CA LEU A 266 -3.50 29.55 -17.32
C LEU A 266 -2.64 29.49 -16.06
N LYS A 267 -2.96 30.29 -15.03
CA LYS A 267 -2.26 30.27 -13.74
C LYS A 267 -2.48 28.95 -13.04
N ILE A 268 -3.71 28.49 -12.89
CA ILE A 268 -4.05 27.20 -12.25
C ILE A 268 -3.38 26.03 -12.98
N ARG A 269 -3.42 26.01 -14.32
CA ARG A 269 -2.73 24.98 -15.12
C ARG A 269 -1.21 24.99 -14.93
N LYS A 270 -0.61 26.15 -14.67
CA LYS A 270 0.82 26.26 -14.36
C LYS A 270 1.11 25.68 -12.98
N GLU A 271 0.34 26.07 -11.96
CA GLU A 271 0.48 25.58 -10.59
C GLU A 271 0.27 24.06 -10.53
N LEU A 272 -0.72 23.54 -11.24
CA LEU A 272 -0.98 22.09 -11.33
C LEU A 272 0.21 21.34 -11.94
N ARG A 273 0.85 21.88 -12.98
CA ARG A 273 2.08 21.31 -13.55
C ARG A 273 3.26 21.35 -12.60
N GLU A 274 3.38 22.42 -11.79
CA GLU A 274 4.43 22.52 -10.77
C GLU A 274 4.23 21.47 -9.68
N VAL A 275 3.01 21.29 -9.16
CA VAL A 275 2.67 20.24 -8.18
C VAL A 275 2.95 18.84 -8.73
N GLN A 276 2.55 18.57 -9.98
CA GLN A 276 2.83 17.28 -10.62
C GLN A 276 4.34 17.02 -10.83
N ARG A 277 5.10 18.07 -11.11
CA ARG A 277 6.56 17.97 -11.23
C ARG A 277 7.22 17.73 -9.87
N GLU A 278 6.79 18.44 -8.83
CA GLU A 278 7.30 18.22 -7.45
C GLU A 278 7.05 16.80 -6.96
N LEU A 279 5.89 16.21 -7.28
CA LEU A 279 5.59 14.81 -7.00
C LEU A 279 6.64 13.84 -7.60
N GLY A 280 7.12 14.14 -8.82
CA GLY A 280 8.11 13.29 -9.51
C GLY A 280 9.56 13.54 -9.10
N GLU A 281 9.93 14.78 -8.79
CA GLU A 281 11.32 15.19 -8.54
C GLU A 281 11.76 14.92 -7.09
N ASN A 282 10.93 15.18 -6.09
CA ASN A 282 11.27 15.00 -4.68
C ASN A 282 11.63 13.54 -4.35
N ILE A 283 10.94 12.60 -5.00
CA ILE A 283 11.21 11.16 -4.84
C ILE A 283 12.58 10.80 -5.41
N LYS A 284 12.89 11.27 -6.62
CA LYS A 284 14.17 10.98 -7.29
C LYS A 284 15.36 11.62 -6.58
N GLN A 285 15.19 12.84 -6.06
CA GLN A 285 16.27 13.53 -5.34
C GLN A 285 16.59 12.86 -4.00
N LEU A 286 15.58 12.44 -3.23
CA LEU A 286 15.78 11.72 -1.98
C LEU A 286 16.47 10.38 -2.20
N GLU A 287 16.05 9.63 -3.21
CA GLU A 287 16.66 8.35 -3.60
C GLU A 287 18.12 8.53 -4.03
N ALA A 288 18.41 9.54 -4.86
CA ALA A 288 19.76 9.87 -5.31
C ALA A 288 20.66 10.30 -4.15
N PHE A 289 20.15 11.11 -3.21
CA PHE A 289 20.88 11.56 -2.03
C PHE A 289 21.21 10.40 -1.09
N LEU A 290 20.27 9.49 -0.83
CA LEU A 290 20.51 8.30 -0.02
C LEU A 290 21.52 7.34 -0.66
N LYS A 291 21.42 7.15 -1.98
CA LYS A 291 22.41 6.37 -2.73
C LYS A 291 23.82 6.99 -2.63
N LEU A 292 23.92 8.31 -2.78
CA LEU A 292 25.19 9.03 -2.69
C LEU A 292 25.81 8.89 -1.31
N ILE A 293 25.04 9.06 -0.24
CA ILE A 293 25.52 8.86 1.13
C ILE A 293 26.01 7.42 1.33
N ASN A 294 25.22 6.42 0.96
CA ASN A 294 25.60 5.02 1.15
C ASN A 294 26.86 4.63 0.36
N ILE A 295 27.03 5.15 -0.85
CA ILE A 295 28.19 4.84 -1.70
C ILE A 295 29.44 5.55 -1.19
N TRP A 296 29.35 6.81 -0.74
CA TRP A 296 30.53 7.61 -0.39
C TRP A 296 30.88 7.58 1.10
N LEU A 297 29.91 7.40 1.99
CA LEU A 297 30.15 7.42 3.45
C LEU A 297 31.09 6.31 3.88
N MET A 298 30.94 5.10 3.38
CA MET A 298 31.80 3.96 3.74
C MET A 298 33.26 4.13 3.30
N PRO A 299 33.57 4.46 2.05
CA PRO A 299 34.97 4.73 1.66
C PRO A 299 35.61 5.88 2.44
N ILE A 300 34.89 6.97 2.67
CA ILE A 300 35.36 8.12 3.45
C ILE A 300 35.70 7.69 4.88
N LEU A 301 34.84 6.90 5.53
CA LEU A 301 35.03 6.42 6.89
C LEU A 301 36.29 5.52 6.99
N VAL A 302 36.49 4.65 6.02
CA VAL A 302 37.69 3.80 5.93
C VAL A 302 38.96 4.66 5.78
N ILE A 303 38.94 5.69 4.92
CA ILE A 303 40.05 6.61 4.72
C ILE A 303 40.39 7.35 6.03
N ILE A 304 39.36 7.87 6.73
CA ILE A 304 39.54 8.57 8.01
C ILE A 304 40.15 7.65 9.05
N VAL A 305 39.63 6.43 9.20
CA VAL A 305 40.19 5.42 10.14
C VAL A 305 41.65 5.11 9.80
N PHE A 306 41.98 4.92 8.50
CA PHE A 306 43.34 4.69 8.05
C PHE A 306 44.28 5.87 8.37
N LEU A 307 43.83 7.10 8.14
CA LEU A 307 44.61 8.30 8.47
C LEU A 307 44.85 8.44 9.97
N ILE A 308 43.84 8.16 10.81
CA ILE A 308 44.00 8.15 12.27
C ILE A 308 45.01 7.09 12.69
N PHE A 309 44.91 5.87 12.15
CA PHE A 309 45.83 4.78 12.47
C PHE A 309 47.26 5.13 12.07
N LYS A 310 47.45 5.68 10.86
CA LYS A 310 48.76 6.15 10.37
C LYS A 310 49.33 7.25 11.25
N TYR A 311 48.52 8.21 11.69
CA TYR A 311 48.93 9.29 12.60
C TYR A 311 49.43 8.73 13.93
N PHE A 312 48.72 7.81 14.55
CA PHE A 312 49.13 7.18 15.80
C PHE A 312 50.41 6.35 15.64
N THR A 313 50.59 5.65 14.52
CA THR A 313 51.77 4.84 14.23
C THR A 313 52.98 5.75 14.05
N ILE A 314 52.90 6.85 13.32
CA ILE A 314 53.98 7.83 13.13
C ILE A 314 54.35 8.48 14.49
N LYS A 315 53.36 8.84 15.30
CA LYS A 315 53.60 9.42 16.63
C LYS A 315 54.31 8.43 17.57
N LYS A 316 53.94 7.16 17.51
CA LYS A 316 54.62 6.09 18.27
C LYS A 316 56.08 5.90 17.82
N ASN A 317 56.33 5.86 16.54
CA ASN A 317 57.71 5.71 16.01
C ASN A 317 58.61 6.93 16.31
N ARG A 318 58.07 8.16 16.28
CA ARG A 318 58.85 9.36 16.71
C ARG A 318 59.22 9.34 18.19
N LYS A 319 58.36 8.77 19.07
CA LYS A 319 58.68 8.61 20.48
C LYS A 319 59.75 7.55 20.74
N PHE A 320 59.89 6.56 19.86
CA PHE A 320 61.00 5.57 19.95
C PHE A 320 62.33 6.15 19.49
N LEU A 321 62.36 6.96 18.43
CA LEU A 321 63.54 7.61 17.92
C LEU A 321 64.18 8.71 18.81
N ASN A 322 63.37 9.32 19.69
CA ASN A 322 63.82 10.33 20.66
C ASN A 322 64.29 9.72 22.02
N LYS A 323 64.24 8.39 22.17
CA LYS A 323 64.71 7.68 23.37
C LYS A 323 65.95 6.90 23.19
N THR A 324 66.56 6.88 21.98
CA THR A 324 67.87 6.44 21.63
C THR A 324 68.79 7.65 21.39
#